data_b15ce08aca37fdc88113cfbd7e6a6115
#
_entry.id   b15ce08aca37fdc88113cfbd7e6a6115
#
_cell.length_a   1.000
_cell.length_b   1.000
_cell.length_c   1.000
_cell.angle_alpha   90.00
_cell.angle_beta   90.00
_cell.angle_gamma   90.00
#
_symmetry.space_group_name_H-M   'P 1'
#
loop_
_entity.id
_entity.type
_entity.pdbx_description
1 polymer ?
#
loop_
_entity_poly.entity_id
_entity_poly.type
_entity_poly.pdbx_seq_one_letter_code
_entity_poly.pdbx_strand_id
1 'polypeptide(L)'
;MHDSHPPQLQQSFERLRAAWLDQRPSYEQRRDDLKRLRRLFRERLDEMSKAVSADFGHRSVHETLLGEGSVVLSEIDHTLARLKAWMKPERRAAGWKLWPAKAQVRFVPLGVVGIISPWNYPVNLALAPLVAAIGAGNHVLLKPSEHTPRTSEFLRKLVADVFPDTRVTVALGGAELSAAFSALPFDHLFFTGSTAVGRKVMAAAAQNLTPVTLELGGKSPAIVGETADLRRAADRIATGKFFNAGQTCIAPDYVLIHESKRDAFVSLLKRQIGERYGVGNGYQDYTSIINDAQHDRLAGLLSDARAHGHALIPLLEMKQASPSRVRLMEPTVVLEPTQDSAVMREEIFGPILPVISYRTRDESIGFVLGRDRPLALYCFSADEEEIEAILARIVAGGVCINDTLYQFACNDMPFGGVGASGMGHYHGREGFLTFSKSMPVLRKYDPAPSDLISPPYKGLTDKLVRFITWIPGR
;
A
#
# COMPACT_ATOMS: atom_id res chain seq x y z
N MET A 1 2.28 0.93 -29.18
CA MET A 1 2.06 1.88 -28.07
C MET A 1 2.99 3.06 -28.25
N HIS A 2 2.47 4.28 -28.20
CA HIS A 2 3.34 5.45 -28.20
C HIS A 2 3.75 5.72 -26.75
N ASP A 3 4.99 5.37 -26.43
CA ASP A 3 5.55 5.71 -25.12
C ASP A 3 5.68 7.22 -25.00
N SER A 4 5.39 7.76 -23.82
CA SER A 4 5.60 9.17 -23.53
C SER A 4 7.10 9.44 -23.46
N HIS A 5 7.55 10.52 -24.07
CA HIS A 5 8.95 10.96 -23.99
C HIS A 5 9.12 12.04 -22.91
N PRO A 6 10.30 12.22 -22.33
CA PRO A 6 10.53 13.22 -21.29
C PRO A 6 10.01 14.64 -21.61
N PRO A 7 10.12 15.19 -22.82
CA PRO A 7 9.50 16.47 -23.17
C PRO A 7 7.97 16.49 -23.08
N GLN A 8 7.29 15.40 -23.49
CA GLN A 8 5.84 15.29 -23.38
C GLN A 8 5.40 15.16 -21.91
N LEU A 9 6.21 14.50 -21.09
CA LEU A 9 5.98 14.37 -19.66
C LEU A 9 6.01 15.74 -18.97
N GLN A 10 7.01 16.56 -19.27
CA GLN A 10 7.12 17.93 -18.76
C GLN A 10 5.92 18.79 -19.19
N GLN A 11 5.54 18.75 -20.48
CA GLN A 11 4.37 19.48 -20.99
C GLN A 11 3.07 19.04 -20.29
N SER A 12 2.91 17.75 -20.04
CA SER A 12 1.74 17.22 -19.32
C SER A 12 1.70 17.73 -17.87
N PHE A 13 2.83 17.75 -17.18
CA PHE A 13 2.94 18.31 -15.85
C PHE A 13 2.60 19.81 -15.81
N GLU A 14 3.17 20.60 -16.73
CA GLU A 14 2.92 22.04 -16.82
C GLU A 14 1.46 22.36 -17.12
N ARG A 15 0.81 21.61 -18.02
CA ARG A 15 -0.61 21.71 -18.31
C ARG A 15 -1.48 21.43 -17.10
N LEU A 16 -1.21 20.37 -16.35
CA LEU A 16 -1.91 20.03 -15.11
C LEU A 16 -1.75 21.14 -14.08
N ARG A 17 -0.54 21.69 -13.95
CA ARG A 17 -0.22 22.77 -13.00
C ARG A 17 -0.91 24.08 -13.36
N ALA A 18 -0.88 24.48 -14.62
CA ALA A 18 -1.56 25.66 -15.10
C ALA A 18 -3.07 25.58 -14.85
N ALA A 19 -3.70 24.45 -15.18
CA ALA A 19 -5.12 24.26 -14.97
C ALA A 19 -5.50 24.23 -13.48
N TRP A 20 -4.66 23.65 -12.60
CA TRP A 20 -4.93 23.66 -11.16
C TRP A 20 -4.79 25.04 -10.53
N LEU A 21 -3.87 25.87 -11.02
CA LEU A 21 -3.71 27.25 -10.57
C LEU A 21 -4.86 28.14 -11.04
N ASP A 22 -5.38 27.88 -12.24
CA ASP A 22 -6.52 28.62 -12.80
C ASP A 22 -7.80 28.30 -12.02
N GLN A 23 -8.11 27.02 -11.81
CA GLN A 23 -9.34 26.61 -11.13
C GLN A 23 -9.14 25.35 -10.29
N ARG A 24 -9.20 25.52 -8.96
CA ARG A 24 -9.21 24.38 -8.03
C ARG A 24 -10.56 23.70 -8.02
N PRO A 25 -10.60 22.35 -8.00
CA PRO A 25 -11.85 21.60 -8.04
C PRO A 25 -12.75 21.85 -6.82
N SER A 26 -14.02 22.18 -7.06
CA SER A 26 -15.03 22.28 -6.01
C SER A 26 -15.40 20.91 -5.44
N TYR A 27 -16.17 20.87 -4.35
CA TYR A 27 -16.72 19.63 -3.80
C TYR A 27 -17.55 18.88 -4.84
N GLU A 28 -18.42 19.61 -5.57
CA GLU A 28 -19.30 19.04 -6.59
C GLU A 28 -18.48 18.39 -7.72
N GLN A 29 -17.46 19.07 -8.21
CA GLN A 29 -16.57 18.54 -9.25
C GLN A 29 -15.86 17.24 -8.79
N ARG A 30 -15.28 17.25 -7.57
CA ARG A 30 -14.61 16.05 -7.00
C ARG A 30 -15.58 14.88 -6.89
N ARG A 31 -16.78 15.14 -6.38
CA ARG A 31 -17.85 14.13 -6.23
C ARG A 31 -18.28 13.58 -7.59
N ASP A 32 -18.47 14.46 -8.58
CA ASP A 32 -18.95 14.03 -9.90
C ASP A 32 -17.86 13.30 -10.70
N ASP A 33 -16.58 13.68 -10.54
CA ASP A 33 -15.42 12.93 -11.02
C ASP A 33 -15.39 11.51 -10.45
N LEU A 34 -15.52 11.36 -9.13
CA LEU A 34 -15.54 10.05 -8.47
C LEU A 34 -16.75 9.20 -8.88
N LYS A 35 -17.94 9.79 -9.04
CA LYS A 35 -19.13 9.08 -9.53
C LYS A 35 -18.96 8.61 -10.97
N ARG A 36 -18.36 9.43 -11.84
CA ARG A 36 -18.07 9.06 -13.23
C ARG A 36 -17.06 7.92 -13.29
N LEU A 37 -15.97 8.02 -12.50
CA LEU A 37 -14.97 6.96 -12.37
C LEU A 37 -15.62 5.66 -11.91
N ARG A 38 -16.43 5.69 -10.85
CA ARG A 38 -17.14 4.53 -10.32
C ARG A 38 -17.99 3.83 -11.38
N ARG A 39 -18.80 4.61 -12.11
CA ARG A 39 -19.70 4.10 -13.13
C ARG A 39 -18.92 3.43 -14.27
N LEU A 40 -17.99 4.15 -14.88
CA LEU A 40 -17.23 3.65 -16.04
C LEU A 40 -16.32 2.48 -15.67
N PHE A 41 -15.71 2.50 -14.49
CA PHE A 41 -14.91 1.40 -14.00
C PHE A 41 -15.75 0.13 -13.79
N ARG A 42 -16.92 0.25 -13.16
CA ARG A 42 -17.85 -0.87 -12.96
C ARG A 42 -18.34 -1.48 -14.28
N GLU A 43 -18.61 -0.64 -15.28
CA GLU A 43 -19.04 -1.09 -16.62
C GLU A 43 -17.94 -1.87 -17.37
N ARG A 44 -16.64 -1.70 -16.98
CA ARG A 44 -15.47 -2.27 -17.68
C ARG A 44 -14.70 -3.31 -16.86
N LEU A 45 -15.32 -3.92 -15.86
CA LEU A 45 -14.65 -4.93 -15.02
C LEU A 45 -14.18 -6.14 -15.83
N ASP A 46 -14.95 -6.57 -16.84
CA ASP A 46 -14.57 -7.68 -17.72
C ASP A 46 -13.39 -7.31 -18.65
N GLU A 47 -13.37 -6.08 -19.19
CA GLU A 47 -12.25 -5.56 -19.98
C GLU A 47 -10.98 -5.49 -19.12
N MET A 48 -11.10 -4.96 -17.90
CA MET A 48 -10.03 -4.93 -16.90
C MET A 48 -9.47 -6.33 -16.64
N SER A 49 -10.34 -7.29 -16.32
CA SER A 49 -9.92 -8.65 -15.97
C SER A 49 -9.19 -9.34 -17.12
N LYS A 50 -9.65 -9.13 -18.37
CA LYS A 50 -8.98 -9.64 -19.57
C LYS A 50 -7.60 -9.00 -19.76
N ALA A 51 -7.47 -7.69 -19.56
CA ALA A 51 -6.21 -6.97 -19.70
C ALA A 51 -5.18 -7.46 -18.69
N VAL A 52 -5.58 -7.55 -17.42
CA VAL A 52 -4.72 -8.04 -16.32
C VAL A 52 -4.29 -9.50 -16.57
N SER A 53 -5.23 -10.39 -16.90
CA SER A 53 -4.92 -11.79 -17.18
C SER A 53 -3.96 -11.95 -18.37
N ALA A 54 -4.11 -11.12 -19.41
CA ALA A 54 -3.24 -11.16 -20.59
C ALA A 54 -1.80 -10.68 -20.29
N ASP A 55 -1.61 -9.74 -19.34
CA ASP A 55 -0.28 -9.30 -18.92
C ASP A 55 0.43 -10.37 -18.07
N PHE A 56 -0.30 -11.07 -17.19
CA PHE A 56 0.25 -12.17 -16.38
C PHE A 56 0.47 -13.46 -17.20
N GLY A 57 -0.05 -13.55 -18.41
CA GLY A 57 -0.16 -14.79 -19.16
C GLY A 57 -1.32 -15.67 -18.69
N HIS A 58 -1.72 -15.54 -17.43
CA HIS A 58 -2.98 -15.99 -16.84
C HIS A 58 -3.10 -15.45 -15.39
N ARG A 59 -4.24 -14.86 -15.09
CA ARG A 59 -4.65 -14.56 -13.71
C ARG A 59 -6.14 -14.88 -13.56
N SER A 60 -6.51 -15.48 -12.43
CA SER A 60 -7.90 -15.80 -12.11
C SER A 60 -8.78 -14.54 -12.21
N VAL A 61 -9.91 -14.66 -12.89
CA VAL A 61 -10.90 -13.58 -12.98
C VAL A 61 -11.44 -13.24 -11.60
N HIS A 62 -11.66 -14.24 -10.75
CA HIS A 62 -12.15 -14.05 -9.40
C HIS A 62 -11.13 -13.33 -8.51
N GLU A 63 -9.85 -13.71 -8.58
CA GLU A 63 -8.77 -13.00 -7.87
C GLU A 63 -8.65 -11.55 -8.36
N THR A 64 -8.79 -11.31 -9.66
CA THR A 64 -8.76 -9.96 -10.24
C THR A 64 -9.95 -9.13 -9.77
N LEU A 65 -11.17 -9.68 -9.80
CA LEU A 65 -12.37 -8.97 -9.33
C LEU A 65 -12.30 -8.67 -7.83
N LEU A 66 -11.78 -9.59 -7.01
CA LEU A 66 -11.62 -9.41 -5.57
C LEU A 66 -10.48 -8.44 -5.22
N GLY A 67 -9.28 -8.63 -5.78
CA GLY A 67 -8.09 -7.86 -5.43
C GLY A 67 -7.97 -6.49 -6.11
N GLU A 68 -8.68 -6.29 -7.23
CA GLU A 68 -8.64 -5.04 -8.01
C GLU A 68 -10.03 -4.38 -8.03
N GLY A 69 -11.02 -5.04 -8.61
CA GLY A 69 -12.33 -4.47 -8.89
C GLY A 69 -13.08 -4.06 -7.63
N SER A 70 -13.26 -4.98 -6.69
CA SER A 70 -14.04 -4.74 -5.47
C SER A 70 -13.38 -3.72 -4.56
N VAL A 71 -12.05 -3.75 -4.46
CA VAL A 71 -11.27 -2.82 -3.60
C VAL A 71 -11.40 -1.39 -4.11
N VAL A 72 -11.20 -1.16 -5.42
CA VAL A 72 -11.34 0.17 -6.02
C VAL A 72 -12.76 0.71 -5.87
N LEU A 73 -13.78 -0.11 -6.14
CA LEU A 73 -15.17 0.32 -5.98
C LEU A 73 -15.50 0.65 -4.54
N SER A 74 -15.02 -0.15 -3.58
CA SER A 74 -15.18 0.11 -2.14
C SER A 74 -14.52 1.41 -1.71
N GLU A 75 -13.28 1.70 -2.17
CA GLU A 75 -12.59 2.95 -1.87
C GLU A 75 -13.30 4.18 -2.43
N ILE A 76 -13.83 4.08 -3.67
CA ILE A 76 -14.63 5.16 -4.26
C ILE A 76 -15.91 5.39 -3.45
N ASP A 77 -16.64 4.33 -3.10
CA ASP A 77 -17.90 4.42 -2.35
C ASP A 77 -17.67 4.99 -0.95
N HIS A 78 -16.61 4.55 -0.28
CA HIS A 78 -16.21 5.06 1.03
C HIS A 78 -15.88 6.56 0.96
N THR A 79 -15.07 6.97 -0.02
CA THR A 79 -14.71 8.37 -0.24
C THR A 79 -15.95 9.23 -0.54
N LEU A 80 -16.82 8.80 -1.46
CA LEU A 80 -18.06 9.50 -1.79
C LEU A 80 -18.97 9.73 -0.57
N ALA A 81 -19.08 8.74 0.30
CA ALA A 81 -19.91 8.82 1.49
C ALA A 81 -19.37 9.81 2.54
N ARG A 82 -18.06 9.99 2.61
CA ARG A 82 -17.40 10.74 3.69
C ARG A 82 -16.74 12.04 3.26
N LEU A 83 -16.50 12.28 1.97
CA LEU A 83 -15.75 13.40 1.43
C LEU A 83 -16.23 14.76 1.99
N LYS A 84 -17.54 14.99 2.03
CA LYS A 84 -18.11 16.24 2.57
C LYS A 84 -17.75 16.46 4.04
N ALA A 85 -17.64 15.40 4.82
CA ALA A 85 -17.25 15.47 6.23
C ALA A 85 -15.75 15.74 6.36
N TRP A 86 -14.91 15.06 5.56
CA TRP A 86 -13.45 15.25 5.58
C TRP A 86 -13.01 16.65 5.16
N MET A 87 -13.75 17.30 4.27
CA MET A 87 -13.46 18.67 3.82
C MET A 87 -13.83 19.74 4.85
N LYS A 88 -14.58 19.41 5.92
CA LYS A 88 -14.93 20.37 6.96
C LYS A 88 -13.70 20.77 7.77
N PRO A 89 -13.54 22.08 8.06
CA PRO A 89 -12.51 22.54 8.97
C PRO A 89 -12.68 21.91 10.37
N GLU A 90 -11.59 21.44 10.94
CA GLU A 90 -11.56 20.93 12.31
C GLU A 90 -11.29 22.07 13.30
N ARG A 91 -12.17 22.25 14.27
CA ARG A 91 -11.96 23.22 15.36
C ARG A 91 -10.86 22.71 16.28
N ARG A 92 -10.02 23.63 16.74
CA ARG A 92 -8.95 23.39 17.72
C ARG A 92 -9.11 24.37 18.90
N ALA A 93 -8.65 23.97 20.07
CA ALA A 93 -8.58 24.86 21.21
C ALA A 93 -7.49 25.93 20.98
N ALA A 94 -7.84 27.18 21.07
CA ALA A 94 -6.87 28.28 20.94
C ALA A 94 -6.07 28.52 22.25
N GLY A 95 -6.57 27.98 23.37
CA GLY A 95 -6.01 28.27 24.70
C GLY A 95 -6.41 29.65 25.21
N TRP A 96 -6.51 29.81 26.52
CA TRP A 96 -6.98 31.06 27.15
C TRP A 96 -6.06 32.26 26.90
N LYS A 97 -4.76 32.00 26.69
CA LYS A 97 -3.76 33.06 26.42
C LYS A 97 -4.01 33.80 25.07
N LEU A 98 -4.74 33.17 24.18
CA LEU A 98 -5.07 33.73 22.85
C LEU A 98 -6.52 34.23 22.77
N TRP A 99 -7.27 34.15 23.87
CA TRP A 99 -8.67 34.66 23.89
C TRP A 99 -8.70 36.18 23.66
N PRO A 100 -9.69 36.70 22.88
CA PRO A 100 -10.68 35.98 22.11
C PRO A 100 -10.14 35.57 20.74
N ALA A 101 -9.93 34.26 20.54
CA ALA A 101 -9.47 33.70 19.27
C ALA A 101 -10.23 32.42 18.90
N LYS A 102 -10.35 32.18 17.61
CA LYS A 102 -10.85 30.92 17.06
C LYS A 102 -9.74 30.22 16.27
N ALA A 103 -9.43 29.00 16.62
CA ALA A 103 -8.46 28.16 15.92
C ALA A 103 -9.15 27.04 15.16
N GLN A 104 -8.71 26.78 13.94
CA GLN A 104 -9.18 25.68 13.11
C GLN A 104 -8.06 25.17 12.20
N VAL A 105 -8.17 23.91 11.77
CA VAL A 105 -7.35 23.34 10.70
C VAL A 105 -8.24 23.20 9.46
N ARG A 106 -7.79 23.73 8.33
CA ARG A 106 -8.41 23.53 7.02
C ARG A 106 -7.59 22.55 6.22
N PHE A 107 -8.27 21.61 5.56
CA PHE A 107 -7.65 20.69 4.62
C PHE A 107 -7.77 21.26 3.21
N VAL A 108 -6.61 21.59 2.63
CA VAL A 108 -6.55 22.20 1.30
C VAL A 108 -5.73 21.30 0.37
N PRO A 109 -6.10 21.12 -0.91
CA PRO A 109 -5.35 20.31 -1.84
C PRO A 109 -3.91 20.81 -1.99
N LEU A 110 -2.98 19.88 -2.20
CA LEU A 110 -1.55 20.20 -2.37
C LEU A 110 -1.28 20.88 -3.71
N GLY A 111 -1.80 20.31 -4.81
CA GLY A 111 -1.53 20.84 -6.15
C GLY A 111 -1.54 19.75 -7.23
N VAL A 112 -0.40 19.52 -7.87
CA VAL A 112 -0.21 18.45 -8.83
C VAL A 112 0.53 17.30 -8.16
N VAL A 113 -0.08 16.12 -8.17
CA VAL A 113 0.41 14.90 -7.52
C VAL A 113 0.89 13.92 -8.59
N GLY A 114 2.08 13.34 -8.37
CA GLY A 114 2.58 12.20 -9.13
C GLY A 114 2.20 10.89 -8.45
N ILE A 115 1.76 9.89 -9.23
CA ILE A 115 1.50 8.53 -8.75
C ILE A 115 2.23 7.55 -9.64
N ILE A 116 3.12 6.72 -9.06
CA ILE A 116 3.79 5.61 -9.74
C ILE A 116 3.26 4.31 -9.14
N SER A 117 2.63 3.47 -9.97
CA SER A 117 2.02 2.22 -9.52
C SER A 117 2.76 0.97 -10.04
N PRO A 118 2.76 -0.14 -9.27
CA PRO A 118 3.44 -1.38 -9.59
C PRO A 118 2.60 -2.28 -10.50
N TRP A 119 3.14 -3.46 -10.78
CA TRP A 119 2.55 -4.44 -11.69
C TRP A 119 1.69 -5.52 -11.01
N ASN A 120 1.83 -5.75 -9.70
CA ASN A 120 1.20 -6.90 -9.03
C ASN A 120 -0.31 -6.75 -8.82
N TYR A 121 -0.78 -5.55 -8.53
CA TYR A 121 -2.19 -5.13 -8.55
C TYR A 121 -2.29 -3.82 -9.32
N PRO A 122 -2.10 -3.88 -10.65
CA PRO A 122 -1.84 -2.70 -11.46
C PRO A 122 -3.00 -1.71 -11.52
N VAL A 123 -4.22 -2.17 -11.31
CA VAL A 123 -5.42 -1.31 -11.33
C VAL A 123 -5.68 -0.73 -9.95
N ASN A 124 -5.71 -1.56 -8.90
CA ASN A 124 -5.99 -1.12 -7.54
C ASN A 124 -4.93 -0.13 -7.06
N LEU A 125 -3.63 -0.48 -7.20
CA LEU A 125 -2.54 0.36 -6.72
C LEU A 125 -2.29 1.62 -7.59
N ALA A 126 -2.98 1.76 -8.71
CA ALA A 126 -3.08 2.99 -9.48
C ALA A 126 -4.30 3.82 -9.07
N LEU A 127 -5.48 3.19 -8.98
CA LEU A 127 -6.74 3.90 -8.80
C LEU A 127 -7.05 4.25 -7.33
N ALA A 128 -6.65 3.46 -6.34
CA ALA A 128 -6.90 3.79 -4.94
C ALA A 128 -6.20 5.10 -4.52
N PRO A 129 -4.88 5.31 -4.77
CA PRO A 129 -4.27 6.60 -4.50
C PRO A 129 -4.81 7.73 -5.41
N LEU A 130 -5.23 7.43 -6.65
CA LEU A 130 -5.91 8.40 -7.51
C LEU A 130 -7.23 8.86 -6.90
N VAL A 131 -8.06 7.97 -6.37
CA VAL A 131 -9.33 8.30 -5.68
C VAL A 131 -9.07 9.24 -4.50
N ALA A 132 -8.07 8.94 -3.68
CA ALA A 132 -7.70 9.79 -2.55
C ALA A 132 -7.21 11.18 -3.00
N ALA A 133 -6.36 11.25 -4.03
CA ALA A 133 -5.84 12.51 -4.58
C ALA A 133 -6.95 13.38 -5.20
N ILE A 134 -7.88 12.78 -5.96
CA ILE A 134 -9.06 13.47 -6.53
C ILE A 134 -9.99 13.92 -5.42
N GLY A 135 -10.26 13.09 -4.41
CA GLY A 135 -11.05 13.45 -3.23
C GLY A 135 -10.45 14.64 -2.48
N ALA A 136 -9.14 14.70 -2.34
CA ALA A 136 -8.43 15.85 -1.75
C ALA A 136 -8.45 17.11 -2.65
N GLY A 137 -8.69 16.96 -3.96
CA GLY A 137 -8.83 18.09 -4.90
C GLY A 137 -7.56 18.42 -5.69
N ASN A 138 -6.68 17.46 -5.85
CA ASN A 138 -5.46 17.59 -6.64
C ASN A 138 -5.69 17.30 -8.12
N HIS A 139 -4.77 17.74 -8.97
CA HIS A 139 -4.58 17.22 -10.32
C HIS A 139 -3.52 16.12 -10.29
N VAL A 140 -3.62 15.13 -11.17
CA VAL A 140 -2.79 13.92 -11.06
C VAL A 140 -2.11 13.58 -12.38
N LEU A 141 -0.80 13.30 -12.29
CA LEU A 141 -0.06 12.60 -13.32
C LEU A 141 0.17 11.17 -12.83
N LEU A 142 -0.34 10.17 -13.56
CA LEU A 142 -0.28 8.75 -13.21
C LEU A 142 0.68 8.03 -14.13
N LYS A 143 1.62 7.28 -13.57
CA LYS A 143 2.51 6.38 -14.30
C LYS A 143 2.30 4.93 -13.86
N PRO A 144 1.51 4.14 -14.59
CA PRO A 144 1.40 2.70 -14.34
C PRO A 144 2.65 1.94 -14.78
N SER A 145 2.75 0.67 -14.37
CA SER A 145 3.92 -0.17 -14.62
C SER A 145 4.08 -0.56 -16.08
N GLU A 146 5.29 -0.54 -16.58
CA GLU A 146 5.70 -1.06 -17.88
C GLU A 146 5.59 -2.59 -18.00
N HIS A 147 5.56 -3.30 -16.88
CA HIS A 147 5.41 -4.77 -16.84
C HIS A 147 3.97 -5.24 -17.09
N THR A 148 3.00 -4.32 -17.09
CA THR A 148 1.58 -4.59 -17.38
C THR A 148 1.05 -3.69 -18.50
N PRO A 149 1.57 -3.81 -19.71
CA PRO A 149 1.28 -2.85 -20.80
C PRO A 149 -0.17 -2.83 -21.24
N ARG A 150 -0.87 -3.96 -21.22
CA ARG A 150 -2.30 -4.05 -21.60
C ARG A 150 -3.19 -3.39 -20.54
N THR A 151 -2.88 -3.63 -19.26
CA THR A 151 -3.55 -3.00 -18.14
C THR A 151 -3.27 -1.49 -18.08
N SER A 152 -2.04 -1.08 -18.38
CA SER A 152 -1.66 0.33 -18.46
C SER A 152 -2.40 1.08 -19.56
N GLU A 153 -2.63 0.43 -20.70
CA GLU A 153 -3.46 0.98 -21.78
C GLU A 153 -4.95 1.03 -21.40
N PHE A 154 -5.45 0.02 -20.68
CA PHE A 154 -6.79 0.05 -20.10
C PHE A 154 -6.96 1.25 -19.16
N LEU A 155 -6.01 1.47 -18.24
CA LEU A 155 -6.01 2.61 -17.32
C LEU A 155 -5.98 3.94 -18.06
N ARG A 156 -5.15 4.06 -19.10
CA ARG A 156 -5.06 5.27 -19.91
C ARG A 156 -6.39 5.61 -20.57
N LYS A 157 -7.07 4.61 -21.16
CA LYS A 157 -8.40 4.78 -21.78
C LYS A 157 -9.46 5.15 -20.74
N LEU A 158 -9.51 4.42 -19.62
CA LEU A 158 -10.46 4.69 -18.55
C LEU A 158 -10.29 6.13 -18.01
N VAL A 159 -9.06 6.54 -17.75
CA VAL A 159 -8.76 7.90 -17.25
C VAL A 159 -9.16 8.96 -18.26
N ALA A 160 -8.87 8.78 -19.54
CA ALA A 160 -9.24 9.72 -20.62
C ALA A 160 -10.76 9.86 -20.79
N ASP A 161 -11.52 8.78 -20.56
CA ASP A 161 -12.99 8.82 -20.64
C ASP A 161 -13.64 9.44 -19.39
N VAL A 162 -12.93 9.42 -18.24
CA VAL A 162 -13.42 9.98 -16.97
C VAL A 162 -13.04 11.44 -16.80
N PHE A 163 -11.79 11.80 -17.09
CA PHE A 163 -11.23 13.10 -16.76
C PHE A 163 -10.74 13.84 -18.01
N PRO A 164 -10.82 15.16 -18.04
CA PRO A 164 -10.04 15.94 -19.00
C PRO A 164 -8.53 15.77 -18.72
N ASP A 165 -7.70 15.88 -19.74
CA ASP A 165 -6.24 15.75 -19.66
C ASP A 165 -5.56 16.86 -18.82
N THR A 166 -6.29 17.94 -18.56
CA THR A 166 -5.93 19.00 -17.63
C THR A 166 -6.19 18.65 -16.17
N ARG A 167 -6.86 17.53 -15.88
CA ARG A 167 -7.23 17.07 -14.54
C ARG A 167 -6.47 15.83 -14.12
N VAL A 168 -6.46 14.80 -14.98
CA VAL A 168 -5.69 13.57 -14.81
C VAL A 168 -5.09 13.15 -16.14
N THR A 169 -3.80 12.90 -16.16
CA THR A 169 -3.07 12.39 -17.35
C THR A 169 -2.32 11.11 -16.98
N VAL A 170 -2.25 10.17 -17.92
CA VAL A 170 -1.49 8.93 -17.78
C VAL A 170 -0.27 8.99 -18.69
N ALA A 171 0.92 8.78 -18.11
CA ALA A 171 2.18 8.66 -18.82
C ALA A 171 2.59 7.19 -18.91
N LEU A 172 2.77 6.66 -20.12
CA LEU A 172 3.23 5.30 -20.38
C LEU A 172 4.70 5.30 -20.77
N GLY A 173 5.49 4.40 -20.22
CA GLY A 173 6.91 4.24 -20.53
C GLY A 173 7.65 3.44 -19.48
N GLY A 174 8.89 3.09 -19.81
CA GLY A 174 9.77 2.24 -19.00
C GLY A 174 10.52 2.98 -17.87
N ALA A 175 11.63 2.36 -17.45
CA ALA A 175 12.43 2.83 -16.31
C ALA A 175 12.99 4.25 -16.51
N GLU A 176 13.40 4.63 -17.74
CA GLU A 176 13.90 5.95 -18.05
C GLU A 176 12.83 7.03 -17.83
N LEU A 177 11.60 6.78 -18.30
CA LEU A 177 10.47 7.68 -18.04
C LEU A 177 10.14 7.75 -16.53
N SER A 178 10.26 6.64 -15.80
CA SER A 178 10.04 6.61 -14.35
C SER A 178 11.05 7.48 -13.61
N ALA A 179 12.30 7.48 -14.04
CA ALA A 179 13.34 8.35 -13.48
C ALA A 179 13.05 9.83 -13.76
N ALA A 180 12.71 10.18 -15.02
CA ALA A 180 12.31 11.54 -15.40
C ALA A 180 11.05 12.00 -14.65
N PHE A 181 10.05 11.11 -14.48
CA PHE A 181 8.84 11.35 -13.72
C PHE A 181 9.16 11.70 -12.25
N SER A 182 10.02 10.91 -11.62
CA SER A 182 10.39 11.11 -10.20
C SER A 182 11.14 12.42 -9.95
N ALA A 183 11.75 13.01 -11.00
CA ALA A 183 12.46 14.27 -10.94
C ALA A 183 11.57 15.50 -11.20
N LEU A 184 10.29 15.34 -11.54
CA LEU A 184 9.35 16.44 -11.70
C LEU A 184 9.04 17.11 -10.35
N PRO A 185 8.85 18.44 -10.31
CA PRO A 185 8.57 19.17 -9.08
C PRO A 185 7.10 19.06 -8.66
N PHE A 186 6.67 17.82 -8.35
CA PHE A 186 5.34 17.56 -7.81
C PHE A 186 5.14 18.21 -6.43
N ASP A 187 3.89 18.51 -6.10
CA ASP A 187 3.52 18.92 -4.75
C ASP A 187 3.41 17.73 -3.78
N HIS A 188 3.32 16.50 -4.31
CA HIS A 188 3.48 15.23 -3.62
C HIS A 188 3.75 14.11 -4.63
N LEU A 189 4.58 13.13 -4.26
CA LEU A 189 4.85 11.95 -5.08
C LEU A 189 4.49 10.69 -4.30
N PHE A 190 3.55 9.93 -4.83
CA PHE A 190 3.13 8.62 -4.29
C PHE A 190 3.76 7.51 -5.11
N PHE A 191 4.48 6.62 -4.47
CA PHE A 191 5.17 5.51 -5.11
C PHE A 191 4.84 4.20 -4.41
N THR A 192 4.48 3.19 -5.19
CA THR A 192 4.37 1.80 -4.73
C THR A 192 5.31 0.92 -5.54
N GLY A 193 6.16 0.15 -4.86
CA GLY A 193 7.13 -0.73 -5.52
C GLY A 193 8.18 -1.30 -4.58
N SER A 194 9.33 -1.74 -5.13
CA SER A 194 10.40 -2.31 -4.30
C SER A 194 11.15 -1.24 -3.49
N THR A 195 11.68 -1.62 -2.32
CA THR A 195 12.48 -0.74 -1.45
C THR A 195 13.69 -0.14 -2.18
N ALA A 196 14.34 -0.92 -3.06
CA ALA A 196 15.48 -0.45 -3.84
C ALA A 196 15.09 0.69 -4.83
N VAL A 197 13.92 0.58 -5.46
CA VAL A 197 13.41 1.62 -6.37
C VAL A 197 12.88 2.81 -5.56
N GLY A 198 12.19 2.58 -4.44
CA GLY A 198 11.69 3.63 -3.56
C GLY A 198 12.79 4.58 -3.07
N ARG A 199 13.97 4.04 -2.74
CA ARG A 199 15.15 4.87 -2.40
C ARG A 199 15.57 5.79 -3.55
N LYS A 200 15.53 5.30 -4.80
CA LYS A 200 15.86 6.12 -5.99
C LYS A 200 14.83 7.21 -6.25
N VAL A 201 13.54 6.86 -6.11
CA VAL A 201 12.42 7.81 -6.22
C VAL A 201 12.53 8.91 -5.18
N MET A 202 12.77 8.56 -3.93
CA MET A 202 12.96 9.52 -2.83
C MET A 202 14.17 10.44 -3.08
N ALA A 203 15.28 9.90 -3.55
CA ALA A 203 16.47 10.68 -3.87
C ALA A 203 16.22 11.69 -5.01
N ALA A 204 15.46 11.29 -6.05
CA ALA A 204 15.09 12.18 -7.14
C ALA A 204 14.12 13.28 -6.66
N ALA A 205 13.08 12.92 -5.90
CA ALA A 205 12.09 13.85 -5.34
C ALA A 205 12.73 14.88 -4.40
N ALA A 206 13.76 14.51 -3.66
CA ALA A 206 14.48 15.39 -2.73
C ALA A 206 15.11 16.61 -3.42
N GLN A 207 15.45 16.53 -4.71
CA GLN A 207 16.01 17.66 -5.47
C GLN A 207 15.03 18.85 -5.56
N ASN A 208 13.73 18.58 -5.51
CA ASN A 208 12.66 19.57 -5.55
C ASN A 208 11.97 19.77 -4.20
N LEU A 209 12.47 19.15 -3.12
CA LEU A 209 11.80 19.09 -1.82
C LEU A 209 10.38 18.51 -1.91
N THR A 210 10.12 17.66 -2.90
CA THR A 210 8.83 17.00 -3.10
C THR A 210 8.59 16.00 -1.97
N PRO A 211 7.53 16.15 -1.16
CA PRO A 211 7.15 15.14 -0.18
C PRO A 211 6.79 13.81 -0.85
N VAL A 212 7.17 12.69 -0.23
CA VAL A 212 6.89 11.36 -0.78
C VAL A 212 6.07 10.51 0.19
N THR A 213 5.17 9.69 -0.37
CA THR A 213 4.62 8.50 0.28
C THR A 213 5.18 7.29 -0.44
N LEU A 214 5.77 6.37 0.30
CA LEU A 214 6.43 5.18 -0.23
C LEU A 214 5.76 3.94 0.34
N GLU A 215 5.07 3.19 -0.51
CA GLU A 215 4.50 1.89 -0.22
C GLU A 215 5.43 0.82 -0.78
N LEU A 216 6.19 0.20 0.12
CA LEU A 216 7.27 -0.70 -0.25
C LEU A 216 6.93 -2.15 0.14
N GLY A 217 7.83 -3.07 -0.14
CA GLY A 217 7.71 -4.46 0.25
C GLY A 217 8.32 -4.74 1.62
N GLY A 218 8.59 -5.99 1.85
CA GLY A 218 9.26 -6.49 3.05
C GLY A 218 8.93 -7.95 3.32
N LYS A 219 9.58 -8.52 4.35
CA LYS A 219 9.32 -9.91 4.75
C LYS A 219 8.26 -9.94 5.84
N SER A 220 6.99 -10.03 5.45
CA SER A 220 5.83 -10.07 6.34
C SER A 220 5.72 -11.42 7.07
N PRO A 221 5.90 -11.48 8.40
CA PRO A 221 5.78 -12.72 9.17
C PRO A 221 4.34 -13.13 9.43
N ALA A 222 4.10 -14.45 9.49
CA ALA A 222 2.93 -15.03 10.12
C ALA A 222 3.39 -15.85 11.34
N ILE A 223 3.03 -15.40 12.54
CA ILE A 223 3.34 -16.08 13.80
C ILE A 223 2.15 -16.97 14.18
N VAL A 224 2.38 -18.27 14.32
CA VAL A 224 1.37 -19.26 14.70
C VAL A 224 1.72 -19.81 16.08
N GLY A 225 1.00 -19.32 17.09
CA GLY A 225 1.20 -19.66 18.50
C GLY A 225 0.75 -21.07 18.86
N GLU A 226 1.13 -21.51 20.06
CA GLU A 226 0.77 -22.84 20.58
C GLU A 226 -0.76 -22.99 20.73
N THR A 227 -1.48 -21.91 21.05
CA THR A 227 -2.92 -21.91 21.26
C THR A 227 -3.73 -21.71 19.97
N ALA A 228 -3.04 -21.44 18.83
CA ALA A 228 -3.72 -21.17 17.56
C ALA A 228 -4.62 -22.31 17.09
N ASP A 229 -5.79 -21.97 16.55
CA ASP A 229 -6.56 -22.89 15.72
C ASP A 229 -5.79 -23.18 14.44
N LEU A 230 -5.12 -24.34 14.43
CA LEU A 230 -4.19 -24.70 13.38
C LEU A 230 -4.85 -24.88 12.01
N ARG A 231 -6.11 -25.36 11.99
CA ARG A 231 -6.88 -25.51 10.75
C ARG A 231 -7.17 -24.15 10.14
N ARG A 232 -7.64 -23.21 10.97
CA ARG A 232 -7.92 -21.85 10.56
C ARG A 232 -6.63 -21.12 10.14
N ALA A 233 -5.54 -21.27 10.89
CA ALA A 233 -4.26 -20.67 10.54
C ALA A 233 -3.76 -21.16 9.18
N ALA A 234 -3.79 -22.49 8.91
CA ALA A 234 -3.40 -23.05 7.63
C ALA A 234 -4.30 -22.55 6.48
N ASP A 235 -5.63 -22.46 6.70
CA ASP A 235 -6.59 -21.96 5.73
C ASP A 235 -6.33 -20.50 5.36
N ARG A 236 -6.12 -19.62 6.36
CA ARG A 236 -5.91 -18.20 6.16
C ARG A 236 -4.52 -17.88 5.59
N ILE A 237 -3.50 -18.59 6.04
CA ILE A 237 -2.15 -18.46 5.47
C ILE A 237 -2.12 -18.96 4.03
N ALA A 238 -2.82 -20.08 3.71
CA ALA A 238 -2.98 -20.53 2.33
C ALA A 238 -3.62 -19.46 1.44
N THR A 239 -4.69 -18.82 1.92
CA THR A 239 -5.32 -17.70 1.20
C THR A 239 -4.34 -16.54 1.01
N GLY A 240 -3.74 -16.05 2.09
CA GLY A 240 -2.87 -14.87 2.04
C GLY A 240 -1.59 -15.08 1.24
N LYS A 241 -1.04 -16.30 1.28
CA LYS A 241 0.22 -16.62 0.58
C LYS A 241 0.03 -16.92 -0.90
N PHE A 242 -1.06 -17.61 -1.28
CA PHE A 242 -1.17 -18.11 -2.65
C PHE A 242 -2.15 -17.35 -3.52
N PHE A 243 -2.89 -16.39 -2.96
CA PHE A 243 -3.60 -15.37 -3.72
C PHE A 243 -2.62 -14.60 -4.62
N ASN A 244 -2.94 -14.43 -5.90
CA ASN A 244 -2.03 -13.86 -6.91
C ASN A 244 -0.66 -14.58 -6.98
N ALA A 245 -0.62 -15.89 -6.69
CA ALA A 245 0.60 -16.69 -6.56
C ALA A 245 1.66 -16.07 -5.62
N GLY A 246 1.24 -15.39 -4.56
CA GLY A 246 2.12 -14.74 -3.59
C GLY A 246 2.79 -13.44 -4.06
N GLN A 247 2.42 -12.91 -5.21
CA GLN A 247 2.93 -11.66 -5.75
C GLN A 247 2.21 -10.46 -5.12
N THR A 248 2.30 -10.38 -3.78
CA THR A 248 1.53 -9.43 -2.95
C THR A 248 2.43 -8.92 -1.82
N CYS A 249 2.57 -7.61 -1.67
CA CYS A 249 3.44 -6.96 -0.69
C CYS A 249 3.11 -7.32 0.77
N ILE A 250 1.86 -7.69 1.04
CA ILE A 250 1.39 -8.15 2.35
C ILE A 250 1.15 -9.67 2.41
N ALA A 251 1.56 -10.46 1.40
CA ALA A 251 1.52 -11.92 1.54
C ALA A 251 2.39 -12.37 2.71
N PRO A 252 1.98 -13.37 3.50
CA PRO A 252 2.90 -14.01 4.45
C PRO A 252 4.18 -14.44 3.73
N ASP A 253 5.30 -13.80 4.07
CA ASP A 253 6.57 -14.08 3.41
C ASP A 253 7.28 -15.28 4.04
N TYR A 254 7.07 -15.47 5.34
CA TYR A 254 7.46 -16.66 6.09
C TYR A 254 6.51 -16.92 7.26
N VAL A 255 6.54 -18.16 7.77
CA VAL A 255 5.77 -18.58 8.95
C VAL A 255 6.75 -18.91 10.08
N LEU A 256 6.51 -18.30 11.25
CA LEU A 256 7.04 -18.76 12.52
C LEU A 256 5.97 -19.58 13.21
N ILE A 257 6.26 -20.83 13.56
CA ILE A 257 5.28 -21.74 14.14
C ILE A 257 5.81 -22.41 15.39
N HIS A 258 4.98 -22.54 16.42
CA HIS A 258 5.35 -23.33 17.59
C HIS A 258 5.72 -24.76 17.18
N GLU A 259 6.88 -25.28 17.66
CA GLU A 259 7.46 -26.54 17.17
C GLU A 259 6.50 -27.72 17.22
N SER A 260 5.63 -27.79 18.23
CA SER A 260 4.64 -28.86 18.39
C SER A 260 3.58 -28.93 17.28
N LYS A 261 3.43 -27.85 16.47
CA LYS A 261 2.38 -27.72 15.44
C LYS A 261 2.89 -27.77 14.01
N ARG A 262 4.21 -27.71 13.80
CA ARG A 262 4.83 -27.57 12.48
C ARG A 262 4.37 -28.60 11.46
N ASP A 263 4.52 -29.90 11.78
CA ASP A 263 4.28 -30.96 10.81
C ASP A 263 2.77 -31.09 10.48
N ALA A 264 1.94 -30.90 11.49
CA ALA A 264 0.48 -30.87 11.32
C ALA A 264 0.05 -29.66 10.45
N PHE A 265 0.68 -28.49 10.64
CA PHE A 265 0.45 -27.29 9.82
C PHE A 265 0.81 -27.51 8.35
N VAL A 266 2.00 -28.05 8.06
CA VAL A 266 2.45 -28.34 6.69
C VAL A 266 1.50 -29.33 6.02
N SER A 267 1.05 -30.35 6.74
CA SER A 267 0.09 -31.35 6.24
C SER A 267 -1.28 -30.72 5.93
N LEU A 268 -1.76 -29.82 6.79
CA LEU A 268 -3.00 -29.06 6.59
C LEU A 268 -2.87 -28.14 5.39
N LEU A 269 -1.76 -27.42 5.28
CA LEU A 269 -1.48 -26.49 4.18
C LEU A 269 -1.47 -27.22 2.84
N LYS A 270 -0.79 -28.38 2.76
CA LYS A 270 -0.76 -29.22 1.55
C LYS A 270 -2.16 -29.66 1.14
N ARG A 271 -2.97 -30.09 2.10
CA ARG A 271 -4.38 -30.45 1.83
C ARG A 271 -5.17 -29.27 1.30
N GLN A 272 -5.10 -28.08 1.94
CA GLN A 272 -5.83 -26.87 1.52
C GLN A 272 -5.45 -26.45 0.10
N ILE A 273 -4.17 -26.48 -0.25
CA ILE A 273 -3.71 -26.12 -1.59
C ILE A 273 -4.16 -27.15 -2.62
N GLY A 274 -4.12 -28.45 -2.30
CA GLY A 274 -4.63 -29.51 -3.15
C GLY A 274 -6.14 -29.38 -3.43
N GLU A 275 -6.93 -29.04 -2.41
CA GLU A 275 -8.38 -28.81 -2.54
C GLU A 275 -8.71 -27.56 -3.40
N ARG A 276 -7.93 -26.47 -3.27
CA ARG A 276 -8.19 -25.21 -3.96
C ARG A 276 -7.70 -25.17 -5.40
N TYR A 277 -6.50 -25.68 -5.64
CA TYR A 277 -5.80 -25.54 -6.91
C TYR A 277 -5.51 -26.88 -7.59
N GLY A 278 -6.07 -27.99 -7.09
CA GLY A 278 -5.83 -29.32 -7.64
C GLY A 278 -6.29 -29.51 -9.08
N VAL A 279 -5.95 -30.66 -9.64
CA VAL A 279 -5.98 -30.98 -11.09
C VAL A 279 -7.36 -30.83 -11.76
N GLY A 280 -8.46 -30.78 -10.99
CA GLY A 280 -9.84 -30.88 -11.53
C GLY A 280 -10.26 -29.74 -12.47
N ASN A 281 -9.63 -28.55 -12.39
CA ASN A 281 -9.97 -27.38 -13.19
C ASN A 281 -8.81 -26.84 -14.06
N GLY A 282 -7.72 -27.61 -14.24
CA GLY A 282 -6.57 -27.18 -15.03
C GLY A 282 -5.82 -25.96 -14.49
N TYR A 283 -5.84 -25.77 -13.18
CA TYR A 283 -5.22 -24.64 -12.47
C TYR A 283 -5.82 -23.27 -12.84
N GLN A 284 -7.07 -23.20 -13.27
CA GLN A 284 -7.70 -21.95 -13.73
C GLN A 284 -7.77 -20.87 -12.64
N ASP A 285 -7.86 -21.28 -11.38
CA ASP A 285 -7.90 -20.36 -10.23
C ASP A 285 -6.51 -20.00 -9.71
N TYR A 286 -5.43 -20.51 -10.32
CA TYR A 286 -4.07 -20.24 -9.90
C TYR A 286 -3.36 -19.30 -10.87
N THR A 287 -2.78 -18.22 -10.36
CA THR A 287 -2.17 -17.14 -11.16
C THR A 287 -0.74 -17.49 -11.58
N SER A 288 -0.34 -17.10 -12.80
CA SER A 288 1.03 -17.22 -13.32
C SER A 288 1.93 -16.12 -12.74
N ILE A 289 3.25 -16.36 -12.75
CA ILE A 289 4.24 -15.33 -12.44
C ILE A 289 4.28 -14.30 -13.58
N ILE A 290 4.39 -13.01 -13.23
CA ILE A 290 4.19 -11.89 -14.18
C ILE A 290 5.08 -11.96 -15.42
N ASN A 291 6.36 -12.29 -15.29
CA ASN A 291 7.32 -12.36 -16.38
C ASN A 291 8.42 -13.39 -16.11
N ASP A 292 9.24 -13.67 -17.13
CA ASP A 292 10.29 -14.67 -17.05
C ASP A 292 11.37 -14.28 -16.03
N ALA A 293 11.73 -13.02 -15.93
CA ALA A 293 12.73 -12.56 -14.98
C ALA A 293 12.31 -12.82 -13.52
N GLN A 294 11.03 -12.63 -13.17
CA GLN A 294 10.52 -12.96 -11.83
C GLN A 294 10.40 -14.47 -11.63
N HIS A 295 10.03 -15.21 -12.66
CA HIS A 295 10.00 -16.68 -12.61
C HIS A 295 11.40 -17.25 -12.35
N ASP A 296 12.41 -16.80 -13.08
CA ASP A 296 13.80 -17.24 -12.94
C ASP A 296 14.38 -16.86 -11.58
N ARG A 297 14.07 -15.64 -11.07
CA ARG A 297 14.46 -15.23 -9.72
C ARG A 297 13.89 -16.18 -8.67
N LEU A 298 12.62 -16.52 -8.77
CA LEU A 298 11.97 -17.44 -7.83
C LEU A 298 12.55 -18.87 -7.94
N ALA A 299 12.83 -19.35 -9.15
CA ALA A 299 13.51 -20.63 -9.38
C ALA A 299 14.92 -20.62 -8.75
N GLY A 300 15.61 -19.48 -8.82
CA GLY A 300 16.90 -19.25 -8.16
C GLY A 300 16.81 -19.38 -6.63
N LEU A 301 15.74 -18.85 -6.00
CA LEU A 301 15.52 -19.00 -4.56
C LEU A 301 15.34 -20.48 -4.15
N LEU A 302 14.61 -21.27 -4.93
CA LEU A 302 14.44 -22.69 -4.67
C LEU A 302 15.76 -23.47 -4.90
N SER A 303 16.54 -23.07 -5.89
CA SER A 303 17.86 -23.66 -6.16
C SER A 303 18.85 -23.39 -5.02
N ASP A 304 18.88 -22.15 -4.52
CA ASP A 304 19.67 -21.75 -3.33
C ASP A 304 19.27 -22.57 -2.11
N ALA A 305 17.98 -22.65 -1.82
CA ALA A 305 17.48 -23.43 -0.67
C ALA A 305 17.86 -24.91 -0.77
N ARG A 306 17.81 -25.49 -1.97
CA ARG A 306 18.26 -26.88 -2.21
C ARG A 306 19.76 -27.04 -2.01
N ALA A 307 20.56 -26.08 -2.47
CA ALA A 307 22.02 -26.10 -2.30
C ALA A 307 22.44 -26.00 -0.82
N HIS A 308 21.63 -25.33 0.01
CA HIS A 308 21.80 -25.28 1.48
C HIS A 308 21.30 -26.57 2.17
N GLY A 309 20.77 -27.54 1.45
CA GLY A 309 20.27 -28.80 2.00
C GLY A 309 18.89 -28.72 2.65
N HIS A 310 18.14 -27.63 2.44
CA HIS A 310 16.81 -27.48 3.02
C HIS A 310 15.79 -28.39 2.35
N ALA A 311 14.84 -28.92 3.13
CA ALA A 311 13.74 -29.71 2.61
C ALA A 311 12.74 -28.83 1.87
N LEU A 312 12.53 -29.13 0.58
CA LEU A 312 11.52 -28.52 -0.27
C LEU A 312 10.31 -29.43 -0.34
N ILE A 313 9.15 -28.95 0.13
CA ILE A 313 7.89 -29.71 0.16
C ILE A 313 6.92 -29.10 -0.86
N PRO A 314 6.73 -29.70 -2.03
CA PRO A 314 5.69 -29.30 -2.96
C PRO A 314 4.30 -29.47 -2.30
N LEU A 315 3.50 -28.42 -2.34
CA LEU A 315 2.13 -28.43 -1.82
C LEU A 315 1.12 -28.91 -2.86
N LEU A 316 1.52 -28.84 -4.14
CA LEU A 316 0.72 -29.26 -5.27
C LEU A 316 1.68 -29.83 -6.34
N GLU A 317 1.46 -31.06 -6.76
CA GLU A 317 2.21 -31.62 -7.89
C GLU A 317 1.60 -31.12 -9.20
N MET A 318 2.24 -30.16 -9.82
CA MET A 318 1.83 -29.64 -11.11
C MET A 318 2.37 -30.54 -12.23
N LYS A 319 1.57 -31.54 -12.62
CA LYS A 319 1.84 -32.31 -13.87
C LYS A 319 1.88 -31.33 -15.03
N GLN A 320 2.75 -31.59 -16.01
CA GLN A 320 3.04 -30.68 -17.14
C GLN A 320 1.86 -29.78 -17.50
N ALA A 321 2.03 -28.48 -17.22
CA ALA A 321 1.00 -27.49 -17.52
C ALA A 321 0.69 -27.51 -19.01
N SER A 322 -0.58 -27.29 -19.37
CA SER A 322 -0.97 -27.08 -20.76
C SER A 322 -0.04 -26.06 -21.43
N PRO A 323 0.39 -26.25 -22.69
CA PRO A 323 1.22 -25.27 -23.41
C PRO A 323 0.69 -23.83 -23.37
N SER A 324 -0.60 -23.64 -23.07
CA SER A 324 -1.23 -22.33 -22.91
C SER A 324 -0.98 -21.67 -21.54
N ARG A 325 -0.41 -22.39 -20.56
CA ARG A 325 -0.16 -21.91 -19.18
C ARG A 325 1.34 -21.65 -18.97
N VAL A 326 1.73 -20.41 -19.26
CA VAL A 326 3.13 -19.98 -19.12
C VAL A 326 3.45 -19.57 -17.68
N ARG A 327 4.68 -19.75 -17.25
CA ARG A 327 5.23 -19.27 -15.97
C ARG A 327 4.43 -19.71 -14.73
N LEU A 328 3.84 -20.90 -14.76
CA LEU A 328 3.30 -21.52 -13.56
C LEU A 328 4.45 -21.93 -12.64
N MET A 329 4.30 -21.63 -11.35
CA MET A 329 5.27 -22.03 -10.33
C MET A 329 4.57 -22.80 -9.24
N GLU A 330 5.14 -23.97 -8.91
CA GLU A 330 4.59 -24.87 -7.92
C GLU A 330 4.63 -24.27 -6.51
N PRO A 331 3.47 -24.22 -5.79
CA PRO A 331 3.45 -23.81 -4.39
C PRO A 331 4.38 -24.70 -3.55
N THR A 332 5.40 -24.13 -2.93
CA THR A 332 6.44 -24.90 -2.24
C THR A 332 6.70 -24.35 -0.83
N VAL A 333 6.71 -25.23 0.17
CA VAL A 333 7.24 -24.95 1.50
C VAL A 333 8.74 -25.22 1.52
N VAL A 334 9.51 -24.29 2.10
CA VAL A 334 10.91 -24.48 2.47
C VAL A 334 10.96 -24.67 3.97
N LEU A 335 11.31 -25.88 4.42
CA LEU A 335 11.27 -26.23 5.84
C LEU A 335 12.59 -25.89 6.52
N GLU A 336 12.52 -25.18 7.65
CA GLU A 336 13.64 -24.77 8.51
C GLU A 336 14.82 -24.16 7.73
N PRO A 337 14.58 -23.16 6.85
CA PRO A 337 15.69 -22.53 6.15
C PRO A 337 16.59 -21.75 7.13
N THR A 338 17.88 -21.80 6.88
CA THR A 338 18.87 -21.01 7.63
C THR A 338 18.79 -19.53 7.24
N GLN A 339 19.26 -18.64 8.12
CA GLN A 339 19.15 -17.18 7.95
C GLN A 339 19.93 -16.65 6.73
N ASP A 340 20.96 -17.36 6.30
CA ASP A 340 21.82 -17.06 5.15
C ASP A 340 21.26 -17.56 3.82
N SER A 341 20.21 -18.38 3.83
CA SER A 341 19.50 -18.76 2.60
C SER A 341 18.80 -17.56 1.96
N ALA A 342 18.82 -17.49 0.64
CA ALA A 342 18.23 -16.38 -0.12
C ALA A 342 16.73 -16.19 0.18
N VAL A 343 15.98 -17.28 0.42
CA VAL A 343 14.55 -17.21 0.82
C VAL A 343 14.33 -16.49 2.16
N MET A 344 15.37 -16.36 2.99
CA MET A 344 15.31 -15.65 4.27
C MET A 344 15.87 -14.23 4.22
N ARG A 345 16.71 -13.90 3.23
CA ARG A 345 17.31 -12.57 3.04
C ARG A 345 16.49 -11.66 2.17
N GLU A 346 15.83 -12.21 1.14
CA GLU A 346 15.07 -11.45 0.15
C GLU A 346 13.56 -11.59 0.37
N GLU A 347 12.80 -10.57 0.00
CA GLU A 347 11.35 -10.67 -0.14
C GLU A 347 11.02 -11.65 -1.26
N ILE A 348 10.23 -12.67 -0.97
CA ILE A 348 9.98 -13.76 -1.91
C ILE A 348 9.11 -13.29 -3.08
N PHE A 349 7.98 -12.63 -2.79
CA PHE A 349 7.04 -12.14 -3.81
C PHE A 349 6.62 -13.22 -4.81
N GLY A 350 6.32 -14.40 -4.28
CA GLY A 350 6.01 -15.60 -5.06
C GLY A 350 5.50 -16.74 -4.19
N PRO A 351 5.17 -17.92 -4.78
CA PRO A 351 4.49 -19.02 -4.09
C PRO A 351 5.44 -19.95 -3.32
N ILE A 352 6.46 -19.40 -2.68
CA ILE A 352 7.42 -20.10 -1.84
C ILE A 352 7.22 -19.65 -0.40
N LEU A 353 7.07 -20.59 0.54
CA LEU A 353 6.78 -20.29 1.94
C LEU A 353 7.78 -20.96 2.87
N PRO A 354 8.75 -20.23 3.41
CA PRO A 354 9.58 -20.65 4.54
C PRO A 354 8.72 -20.93 5.77
N VAL A 355 8.94 -22.06 6.43
CA VAL A 355 8.31 -22.44 7.70
C VAL A 355 9.40 -22.76 8.71
N ILE A 356 9.42 -22.02 9.81
CA ILE A 356 10.48 -22.03 10.82
C ILE A 356 9.83 -22.27 12.18
N SER A 357 10.39 -23.25 12.90
CA SER A 357 9.93 -23.57 14.24
C SER A 357 10.49 -22.62 15.29
N TYR A 358 9.72 -22.39 16.35
CA TYR A 358 10.17 -21.73 17.55
C TYR A 358 9.59 -22.46 18.80
N ARG A 359 10.21 -22.29 19.97
CA ARG A 359 9.80 -22.91 21.22
C ARG A 359 9.11 -21.96 22.16
N THR A 360 9.56 -20.71 22.18
CA THR A 360 9.02 -19.70 23.09
C THR A 360 8.55 -18.46 22.34
N ARG A 361 7.55 -17.78 22.86
CA ARG A 361 7.08 -16.49 22.35
C ARG A 361 8.22 -15.50 22.14
N ASP A 362 9.19 -15.43 23.07
CA ASP A 362 10.32 -14.51 22.96
C ASP A 362 11.26 -14.83 21.80
N GLU A 363 11.45 -16.12 21.45
CA GLU A 363 12.19 -16.52 20.25
C GLU A 363 11.50 -15.99 18.98
N SER A 364 10.17 -16.16 18.87
CA SER A 364 9.42 -15.68 17.69
C SER A 364 9.49 -14.16 17.56
N ILE A 365 9.33 -13.43 18.65
CA ILE A 365 9.43 -11.98 18.68
C ILE A 365 10.87 -11.53 18.36
N GLY A 366 11.88 -12.15 18.99
CA GLY A 366 13.29 -11.85 18.74
C GLY A 366 13.68 -12.08 17.28
N PHE A 367 13.15 -13.14 16.65
CA PHE A 367 13.38 -13.43 15.25
C PHE A 367 12.86 -12.31 14.32
N VAL A 368 11.68 -11.75 14.60
CA VAL A 368 11.12 -10.64 13.82
C VAL A 368 11.89 -9.34 14.09
N LEU A 369 12.24 -9.08 15.35
CA LEU A 369 13.00 -7.87 15.73
C LEU A 369 14.41 -7.83 15.15
N GLY A 370 15.01 -8.98 14.83
CA GLY A 370 16.31 -9.08 14.17
C GLY A 370 16.26 -8.72 12.66
N ARG A 371 15.12 -8.29 12.13
CA ARG A 371 14.88 -7.95 10.72
C ARG A 371 14.33 -6.55 10.54
N ASP A 372 14.31 -6.09 9.28
CA ASP A 372 13.62 -4.88 8.93
C ASP A 372 12.13 -4.95 9.30
N ARG A 373 11.57 -3.80 9.68
CA ARG A 373 10.16 -3.68 10.06
C ARG A 373 9.26 -4.06 8.87
N PRO A 374 8.35 -5.05 9.06
CA PRO A 374 7.53 -5.56 7.97
C PRO A 374 6.38 -4.61 7.63
N LEU A 375 5.88 -4.70 6.39
CA LEU A 375 4.65 -4.02 5.97
C LEU A 375 3.43 -4.64 6.65
N ALA A 376 3.36 -5.96 6.76
CA ALA A 376 2.30 -6.65 7.48
C ALA A 376 2.86 -7.64 8.50
N LEU A 377 2.13 -7.81 9.60
CA LEU A 377 2.35 -8.82 10.64
C LEU A 377 1.05 -9.59 10.85
N TYR A 378 1.14 -10.91 10.86
CA TYR A 378 0.02 -11.81 11.13
C TYR A 378 0.29 -12.59 12.42
N CYS A 379 -0.69 -12.61 13.31
CA CYS A 379 -0.61 -13.35 14.56
C CYS A 379 -1.83 -14.29 14.67
N PHE A 380 -1.56 -15.58 14.82
CA PHE A 380 -2.57 -16.60 15.05
C PHE A 380 -2.41 -17.14 16.45
N SER A 381 -3.32 -16.80 17.34
CA SER A 381 -3.34 -17.23 18.74
C SER A 381 -4.76 -17.11 19.32
N ALA A 382 -5.08 -17.93 20.31
CA ALA A 382 -6.24 -17.75 21.18
C ALA A 382 -5.84 -17.14 22.54
N ASP A 383 -4.57 -16.89 22.76
CA ASP A 383 -4.01 -16.30 23.98
C ASP A 383 -3.83 -14.78 23.79
N GLU A 384 -4.66 -13.99 24.45
CA GLU A 384 -4.61 -12.53 24.41
C GLU A 384 -3.28 -11.97 24.99
N GLU A 385 -2.67 -12.63 25.98
CA GLU A 385 -1.38 -12.21 26.51
C GLU A 385 -0.27 -12.36 25.46
N GLU A 386 -0.30 -13.44 24.68
CA GLU A 386 0.61 -13.64 23.55
C GLU A 386 0.41 -12.56 22.49
N ILE A 387 -0.86 -12.28 22.11
CA ILE A 387 -1.21 -11.26 21.13
C ILE A 387 -0.70 -9.89 21.58
N GLU A 388 -1.04 -9.45 22.81
CA GLU A 388 -0.62 -8.17 23.34
C GLU A 388 0.90 -8.04 23.48
N ALA A 389 1.60 -9.11 23.87
CA ALA A 389 3.07 -9.10 23.93
C ALA A 389 3.72 -8.93 22.56
N ILE A 390 3.15 -9.50 21.49
CA ILE A 390 3.59 -9.32 20.10
C ILE A 390 3.32 -7.88 19.65
N LEU A 391 2.11 -7.35 19.89
CA LEU A 391 1.72 -5.99 19.51
C LEU A 391 2.55 -4.92 20.23
N ALA A 392 2.91 -5.14 21.50
CA ALA A 392 3.70 -4.20 22.29
C ALA A 392 5.16 -4.11 21.82
N ARG A 393 5.71 -5.17 21.20
CA ARG A 393 7.14 -5.26 20.89
C ARG A 393 7.46 -5.12 19.41
N ILE A 394 6.57 -5.54 18.50
CA ILE A 394 6.81 -5.52 17.06
C ILE A 394 6.07 -4.35 16.43
N VAL A 395 6.81 -3.45 15.79
CA VAL A 395 6.24 -2.37 14.97
C VAL A 395 6.19 -2.82 13.52
N ALA A 396 4.98 -2.84 12.93
CA ALA A 396 4.72 -3.16 11.54
C ALA A 396 3.89 -2.06 10.87
N GLY A 397 3.76 -2.07 9.56
CA GLY A 397 2.86 -1.18 8.84
C GLY A 397 1.39 -1.46 9.18
N GLY A 398 1.01 -2.72 9.34
CA GLY A 398 -0.31 -3.14 9.82
C GLY A 398 -0.28 -4.55 10.39
N VAL A 399 -1.25 -4.86 11.25
CA VAL A 399 -1.37 -6.18 11.90
C VAL A 399 -2.76 -6.78 11.64
N CYS A 400 -2.81 -8.09 11.42
CA CYS A 400 -4.07 -8.82 11.39
C CYS A 400 -4.00 -10.02 12.33
N ILE A 401 -4.99 -10.15 13.21
CA ILE A 401 -5.09 -11.23 14.19
C ILE A 401 -6.03 -12.31 13.67
N ASN A 402 -5.57 -13.56 13.70
CA ASN A 402 -6.31 -14.76 13.28
C ASN A 402 -6.83 -14.71 11.83
N ASP A 403 -6.23 -13.87 10.97
CA ASP A 403 -6.50 -13.80 9.54
C ASP A 403 -5.30 -13.21 8.78
N THR A 404 -5.41 -13.09 7.45
CA THR A 404 -4.41 -12.47 6.58
C THR A 404 -5.09 -11.53 5.58
N LEU A 405 -4.38 -10.49 5.10
CA LEU A 405 -4.78 -9.53 4.05
C LEU A 405 -5.94 -8.58 4.42
N TYR A 406 -6.86 -8.96 5.31
CA TYR A 406 -8.11 -8.20 5.55
C TYR A 406 -7.91 -6.81 6.16
N GLN A 407 -6.77 -6.54 6.82
CA GLN A 407 -6.42 -5.20 7.28
C GLN A 407 -6.32 -4.19 6.12
N PHE A 408 -5.94 -4.66 4.92
CA PHE A 408 -5.92 -3.84 3.70
C PHE A 408 -7.34 -3.51 3.19
N ALA A 409 -8.30 -4.42 3.36
CA ALA A 409 -9.67 -4.22 2.89
C ALA A 409 -10.49 -3.26 3.77
N CYS A 410 -9.96 -2.84 4.92
CA CYS A 410 -10.64 -1.93 5.83
C CYS A 410 -10.35 -0.46 5.46
N ASN A 411 -11.25 0.17 4.71
CA ASN A 411 -11.08 1.55 4.22
C ASN A 411 -11.02 2.63 5.33
N ASP A 412 -11.45 2.33 6.55
CA ASP A 412 -11.33 3.25 7.71
C ASP A 412 -10.01 3.09 8.48
N MET A 413 -9.12 2.18 8.05
CA MET A 413 -7.80 2.00 8.64
C MET A 413 -6.71 2.56 7.75
N PRO A 414 -5.68 3.21 8.32
CA PRO A 414 -4.51 3.60 7.54
C PRO A 414 -3.79 2.37 7.00
N PHE A 415 -3.31 2.47 5.76
CA PHE A 415 -2.42 1.47 5.18
C PHE A 415 -1.11 2.15 4.79
N GLY A 416 0.01 1.60 5.23
CA GLY A 416 1.34 2.11 4.93
C GLY A 416 2.43 1.41 5.72
N GLY A 417 3.65 1.46 5.21
CA GLY A 417 4.83 0.83 5.80
C GLY A 417 5.53 1.70 6.84
N VAL A 418 6.57 1.14 7.46
CA VAL A 418 7.43 1.80 8.43
C VAL A 418 8.89 1.40 8.23
N GLY A 419 9.80 2.38 8.13
CA GLY A 419 11.21 2.12 7.89
C GLY A 419 11.47 1.55 6.49
N ALA A 420 12.03 0.34 6.38
CA ALA A 420 12.33 -0.30 5.10
C ALA A 420 11.07 -0.70 4.31
N SER A 421 9.91 -0.86 4.97
CA SER A 421 8.64 -1.18 4.31
C SER A 421 7.88 0.05 3.82
N GLY A 422 8.31 1.27 4.14
CA GLY A 422 7.70 2.48 3.60
C GLY A 422 7.67 3.68 4.52
N MET A 423 7.04 4.75 4.06
CA MET A 423 6.75 5.97 4.83
C MET A 423 5.46 6.62 4.31
N GLY A 424 4.71 7.20 5.25
CA GLY A 424 3.37 7.68 4.98
C GLY A 424 2.35 6.54 5.00
N HIS A 425 1.13 6.86 4.65
CA HIS A 425 0.02 5.92 4.60
C HIS A 425 -1.11 6.49 3.76
N TYR A 426 -2.04 5.63 3.35
CA TYR A 426 -3.22 6.03 2.59
C TYR A 426 -4.42 5.14 2.98
N HIS A 427 -5.48 5.14 2.25
CA HIS A 427 -6.84 4.65 2.44
C HIS A 427 -7.74 5.64 3.17
N GLY A 428 -8.95 5.75 2.69
CA GLY A 428 -10.03 6.52 3.29
C GLY A 428 -9.63 7.94 3.70
N ARG A 429 -9.89 8.27 4.97
CA ARG A 429 -9.54 9.59 5.51
C ARG A 429 -8.05 9.87 5.49
N GLU A 430 -7.22 8.88 5.77
CA GLU A 430 -5.78 9.06 5.82
C GLU A 430 -5.22 9.34 4.42
N GLY A 431 -5.75 8.70 3.38
CA GLY A 431 -5.43 9.03 2.00
C GLY A 431 -5.83 10.46 1.63
N PHE A 432 -7.03 10.91 2.04
CA PHE A 432 -7.43 12.30 1.87
C PHE A 432 -6.46 13.27 2.56
N LEU A 433 -6.01 12.96 3.78
CA LEU A 433 -5.07 13.79 4.53
C LEU A 433 -3.66 13.79 3.90
N THR A 434 -3.18 12.66 3.42
CA THR A 434 -1.87 12.54 2.74
C THR A 434 -1.78 13.45 1.53
N PHE A 435 -2.87 13.60 0.78
CA PHE A 435 -2.94 14.49 -0.38
C PHE A 435 -3.50 15.89 -0.05
N SER A 436 -3.54 16.25 1.23
CA SER A 436 -4.02 17.56 1.71
C SER A 436 -2.99 18.25 2.58
N LYS A 437 -2.89 19.57 2.47
CA LYS A 437 -2.19 20.38 3.45
C LYS A 437 -3.12 20.66 4.63
N SER A 438 -2.76 20.20 5.81
CA SER A 438 -3.38 20.65 7.07
C SER A 438 -2.93 22.08 7.37
N MET A 439 -3.75 23.04 6.96
CA MET A 439 -3.45 24.48 7.09
C MET A 439 -4.06 25.04 8.37
N PRO A 440 -3.25 25.42 9.38
CA PRO A 440 -3.77 26.05 10.59
C PRO A 440 -4.23 27.49 10.28
N VAL A 441 -5.40 27.83 10.82
CA VAL A 441 -5.99 29.19 10.72
C VAL A 441 -6.38 29.64 12.11
N LEU A 442 -5.74 30.71 12.57
CA LEU A 442 -6.09 31.41 13.81
C LEU A 442 -6.74 32.73 13.46
N ARG A 443 -7.97 32.97 13.94
CA ARG A 443 -8.64 34.28 13.85
C ARG A 443 -8.68 34.89 15.24
N LYS A 444 -7.99 36.00 15.41
CA LYS A 444 -8.09 36.85 16.59
C LYS A 444 -9.22 37.87 16.43
N TYR A 445 -9.75 38.29 17.55
CA TYR A 445 -10.78 39.36 17.61
C TYR A 445 -10.30 40.44 18.56
N ASP A 446 -10.62 41.68 18.25
CA ASP A 446 -10.31 42.86 19.07
C ASP A 446 -11.46 43.17 20.04
N PRO A 447 -11.13 43.72 21.22
CA PRO A 447 -9.81 43.88 21.82
C PRO A 447 -9.26 42.56 22.34
N ALA A 448 -7.94 42.34 22.26
CA ALA A 448 -7.27 41.15 22.75
C ALA A 448 -6.28 41.48 23.87
N PRO A 449 -6.22 40.70 24.97
CA PRO A 449 -5.23 40.90 26.03
C PRO A 449 -3.77 40.86 25.51
N SER A 450 -3.52 40.16 24.40
CA SER A 450 -2.22 40.14 23.73
C SER A 450 -1.77 41.52 23.19
N ASP A 451 -2.68 42.46 23.00
CA ASP A 451 -2.35 43.79 22.52
C ASP A 451 -1.61 44.60 23.57
N LEU A 452 -1.76 44.16 24.85
CA LEU A 452 -1.05 44.74 26.00
C LEU A 452 0.38 44.15 26.16
N ILE A 453 0.79 43.20 25.33
CA ILE A 453 2.08 42.50 25.42
C ILE A 453 3.10 43.02 24.39
N SER A 454 2.95 44.25 23.93
CA SER A 454 3.85 44.89 22.98
C SER A 454 4.91 45.78 23.67
N PRO A 455 6.12 45.91 23.10
CA PRO A 455 7.11 46.86 23.62
C PRO A 455 6.57 48.30 23.64
N PRO A 456 7.07 49.16 24.58
CA PRO A 456 8.14 48.86 25.55
C PRO A 456 7.63 48.07 26.76
N TYR A 457 8.35 46.98 27.13
CA TYR A 457 8.01 46.11 28.26
C TYR A 457 8.29 46.80 29.61
N LYS A 458 7.44 47.72 30.01
CA LYS A 458 7.54 48.47 31.27
C LYS A 458 6.23 48.40 32.05
N GLY A 459 6.30 48.49 33.35
CA GLY A 459 5.13 48.58 34.22
C GLY A 459 4.17 47.41 34.13
N LEU A 460 2.96 47.66 33.62
CA LEU A 460 1.89 46.65 33.51
C LEU A 460 2.27 45.51 32.53
N THR A 461 2.89 45.86 31.42
CA THR A 461 3.31 44.90 30.41
C THR A 461 4.32 43.88 30.98
N ASP A 462 5.33 44.34 31.74
CA ASP A 462 6.29 43.42 32.36
C ASP A 462 5.61 42.48 33.37
N LYS A 463 4.73 43.03 34.23
CA LYS A 463 3.95 42.24 35.18
C LYS A 463 3.08 41.19 34.49
N LEU A 464 2.41 41.57 33.39
CA LEU A 464 1.56 40.67 32.63
C LEU A 464 2.34 39.56 31.95
N VAL A 465 3.50 39.85 31.35
CA VAL A 465 4.38 38.86 30.73
C VAL A 465 4.88 37.87 31.80
N ARG A 466 5.34 38.31 32.95
CA ARG A 466 5.75 37.47 34.08
C ARG A 466 4.61 36.59 34.59
N PHE A 467 3.41 37.14 34.72
CA PHE A 467 2.21 36.42 35.11
C PHE A 467 1.84 35.31 34.10
N ILE A 468 1.86 35.60 32.79
CA ILE A 468 1.57 34.64 31.73
C ILE A 468 2.61 33.51 31.68
N THR A 469 3.88 33.81 31.98
CA THR A 469 4.93 32.81 32.02
C THR A 469 4.88 31.92 33.28
N TRP A 470 4.31 32.44 34.38
CA TRP A 470 4.15 31.73 35.63
C TRP A 470 2.97 30.75 35.64
N ILE A 471 1.88 31.07 34.90
CA ILE A 471 0.70 30.21 34.84
C ILE A 471 0.92 29.07 33.82
N PRO A 472 0.68 27.78 34.22
CA PRO A 472 0.74 26.67 33.30
C PRO A 472 -0.16 26.89 32.08
N GLY A 473 0.37 26.61 30.90
CA GLY A 473 -0.41 26.63 29.65
C GLY A 473 -1.31 25.39 29.57
N ARG A 474 -2.50 25.41 30.14
CA ARG A 474 -3.56 24.41 29.90
C ARG A 474 -4.56 24.92 28.86
#